data_d754a5bf53b8c56afdf741b7bd889246
#
_entry.id   d754a5bf53b8c56afdf741b7bd889246
#
_cell.length_a   1.000
_cell.length_b   1.000
_cell.length_c   1.000
_cell.angle_alpha   90.00
_cell.angle_beta   90.00
_cell.angle_gamma   90.00
#
_symmetry.space_group_name_H-M   'P 1'
#
loop_
_entity.id
_entity.type
_entity.pdbx_description
1 polymer ?
#
loop_
_entity_poly.entity_id
_entity_poly.type
_entity_poly.pdbx_seq_one_letter_code
_entity_poly.pdbx_strand_id
1 'polypeptide(L)'
;MTELPAGAGDGTGEHMPAGAFHLPNDVRLARFIGGGPPPGDGRHRYVIVVQALGIEKVGQLQLRVQADSTPAWLGFSINISGHLLGRAVITPWAEVPAA
;
A
#
# COMPACT_ATOMS: atom_id res chain seq x y z
N MET A 1 6.32 -4.40 -14.44
CA MET A 1 6.97 -4.90 -13.21
C MET A 1 6.23 -6.14 -12.74
N THR A 2 6.92 -7.23 -12.56
CA THR A 2 6.33 -8.51 -12.18
C THR A 2 6.59 -8.89 -10.71
N GLU A 3 7.54 -8.23 -10.07
CA GLU A 3 7.96 -8.58 -8.71
C GLU A 3 8.58 -7.37 -8.03
N LEU A 4 8.25 -7.17 -6.74
CA LEU A 4 8.89 -6.17 -5.91
C LEU A 4 10.02 -6.81 -5.12
N PRO A 5 11.20 -6.20 -5.05
CA PRO A 5 12.26 -6.71 -4.20
C PRO A 5 11.89 -6.62 -2.72
N ALA A 6 12.46 -7.51 -1.91
CA ALA A 6 12.31 -7.44 -0.46
C ALA A 6 12.81 -6.09 0.05
N GLY A 7 12.10 -5.51 1.02
CA GLY A 7 12.46 -4.21 1.59
C GLY A 7 12.05 -3.01 0.75
N ALA A 8 11.29 -3.20 -0.34
CA ALA A 8 10.88 -2.08 -1.20
C ALA A 8 10.14 -0.97 -0.44
N GLY A 9 9.41 -1.33 0.62
CA GLY A 9 8.66 -0.38 1.43
C GLY A 9 9.35 0.09 2.71
N ASP A 10 10.67 -0.06 2.83
CA ASP A 10 11.41 0.25 4.06
C ASP A 10 11.65 1.75 4.31
N GLY A 11 11.30 2.59 3.35
CA GLY A 11 11.44 4.04 3.46
C GLY A 11 12.78 4.59 2.99
N THR A 12 13.76 3.73 2.67
CA THR A 12 15.09 4.19 2.20
C THR A 12 15.11 4.51 0.71
N GLY A 13 14.21 3.91 -0.05
CA GLY A 13 14.21 4.00 -1.51
C GLY A 13 15.20 3.06 -2.20
N GLU A 14 16.07 2.39 -1.46
CA GLU A 14 17.12 1.53 -2.02
C GLU A 14 16.55 0.35 -2.81
N HIS A 15 15.42 -0.20 -2.36
CA HIS A 15 14.80 -1.39 -2.93
C HIS A 15 13.54 -1.06 -3.73
N MET A 16 13.27 0.22 -3.97
CA MET A 16 12.14 0.64 -4.77
C MET A 16 12.46 0.64 -6.26
N PRO A 17 11.53 0.17 -7.11
CA PRO A 17 11.66 0.37 -8.56
C PRO A 17 11.72 1.85 -8.92
N ALA A 18 12.41 2.17 -10.01
CA ALA A 18 12.52 3.55 -10.47
C ALA A 18 11.11 4.14 -10.74
N GLY A 19 10.88 5.35 -10.26
CA GLY A 19 9.60 6.05 -10.41
C GLY A 19 8.52 5.64 -9.40
N ALA A 20 8.78 4.63 -8.57
CA ALA A 20 7.85 4.24 -7.52
C ALA A 20 8.03 5.13 -6.28
N PHE A 21 6.95 5.30 -5.54
CA PHE A 21 7.01 6.04 -4.28
C PHE A 21 6.00 5.44 -3.29
N HIS A 22 6.21 5.74 -2.02
CA HIS A 22 5.37 5.31 -0.93
C HIS A 22 4.55 6.48 -0.39
N LEU A 23 3.24 6.33 -0.27
CA LEU A 23 2.42 7.33 0.37
C LEU A 23 2.60 7.29 1.89
N PRO A 24 2.43 8.42 2.59
CA PRO A 24 2.45 8.41 4.04
C PRO A 24 1.27 7.60 4.59
N ASN A 25 1.52 6.84 5.64
CA ASN A 25 0.49 6.11 6.38
C ASN A 25 -0.16 7.00 7.44
N ASP A 26 -1.06 6.44 8.24
CA ASP A 26 -1.79 7.20 9.27
C ASP A 26 -0.88 7.73 10.39
N VAL A 27 0.31 7.15 10.59
CA VAL A 27 1.31 7.71 11.51
C VAL A 27 2.26 8.70 10.79
N ARG A 28 1.94 9.04 9.55
CA ARG A 28 2.63 10.04 8.71
C ARG A 28 4.05 9.67 8.33
N LEU A 29 4.29 8.39 8.14
CA LEU A 29 5.56 7.87 7.65
C LEU A 29 5.39 7.28 6.25
N ALA A 30 6.24 7.67 5.31
CA ALA A 30 6.22 7.18 3.94
C ALA A 30 6.98 5.86 3.83
N ARG A 31 6.59 4.89 4.61
CA ARG A 31 7.18 3.54 4.62
C ARG A 31 6.19 2.53 5.15
N PHE A 32 6.44 1.26 4.90
CA PHE A 32 5.67 0.17 5.48
C PHE A 32 5.97 0.05 6.98
N ILE A 33 4.91 -0.08 7.75
CA ILE A 33 4.98 -0.41 9.18
C ILE A 33 4.18 -1.68 9.39
N GLY A 34 4.82 -2.69 9.95
CA GLY A 34 4.16 -3.95 10.24
C GLY A 34 3.03 -3.80 11.26
N GLY A 35 2.06 -4.70 11.19
CA GLY A 35 1.02 -4.77 12.20
C GLY A 35 1.60 -5.17 13.55
N GLY A 36 1.00 -4.67 14.61
CA GLY A 36 1.40 -5.00 15.97
C GLY A 36 0.17 -5.29 16.82
N PRO A 37 -0.47 -6.46 16.65
CA PRO A 37 -1.65 -6.77 17.46
C PRO A 37 -1.28 -6.83 18.95
N PRO A 38 -2.13 -6.27 19.84
CA PRO A 38 -1.86 -6.35 21.26
C PRO A 38 -1.82 -7.81 21.74
N PRO A 39 -0.94 -8.14 22.72
CA PRO A 39 -0.91 -9.50 23.27
C PRO A 39 -2.26 -9.92 23.81
N GLY A 40 -2.70 -11.13 23.45
CA GLY A 40 -3.96 -11.69 23.93
C GLY A 40 -5.22 -11.15 23.27
N ASP A 41 -5.09 -10.30 22.23
CA ASP A 41 -6.22 -9.68 21.55
C ASP A 41 -6.82 -10.55 20.45
N GLY A 42 -6.29 -11.75 20.23
CA GLY A 42 -6.74 -12.65 19.18
C GLY A 42 -6.11 -12.35 17.84
N ARG A 43 -6.68 -12.94 16.79
CA ARG A 43 -6.17 -12.79 15.43
C ARG A 43 -6.58 -11.44 14.84
N HIS A 44 -5.60 -10.76 14.29
CA HIS A 44 -5.83 -9.55 13.49
C HIS A 44 -5.60 -9.88 12.02
N ARG A 45 -6.55 -9.56 11.17
CA ARG A 45 -6.43 -9.74 9.72
C ARG A 45 -5.89 -8.47 9.07
N TYR A 46 -5.02 -8.65 8.12
CA TYR A 46 -4.43 -7.56 7.36
C TYR A 46 -4.87 -7.69 5.91
N VAL A 47 -5.61 -6.72 5.41
CA VAL A 47 -6.10 -6.74 4.03
C VAL A 47 -5.04 -6.08 3.15
N ILE A 48 -4.46 -6.86 2.25
CA ILE A 48 -3.44 -6.37 1.30
C ILE A 48 -4.04 -6.47 -0.09
N VAL A 49 -4.06 -5.34 -0.79
CA VAL A 49 -4.67 -5.22 -2.12
C VAL A 49 -3.62 -4.80 -3.12
N VAL A 50 -3.54 -5.52 -4.23
CA VAL A 50 -2.72 -5.13 -5.38
C VAL A 50 -3.65 -4.79 -6.53
N GLN A 51 -3.44 -3.65 -7.15
CA GLN A 51 -4.27 -3.17 -8.25
C GLN A 51 -3.40 -2.88 -9.46
N ALA A 52 -3.83 -3.36 -10.63
CA ALA A 52 -3.20 -3.06 -11.90
C ALA A 52 -3.96 -1.94 -12.60
N LEU A 53 -3.24 -0.92 -13.02
CA LEU A 53 -3.82 0.25 -13.68
C LEU A 53 -3.38 0.33 -15.14
N GLY A 54 -4.25 0.84 -16.00
CA GLY A 54 -3.98 1.01 -17.43
C GLY A 54 -3.25 2.32 -17.76
N ILE A 55 -2.55 2.92 -16.79
CA ILE A 55 -1.73 4.11 -16.98
C ILE A 55 -0.36 3.90 -16.37
N GLU A 56 0.64 4.65 -16.82
CA GLU A 56 2.01 4.49 -16.32
C GLU A 56 2.22 5.10 -14.94
N LYS A 57 1.55 6.23 -14.64
CA LYS A 57 1.80 7.00 -13.41
C LYS A 57 0.49 7.45 -12.80
N VAL A 58 0.38 7.32 -11.48
CA VAL A 58 -0.80 7.78 -10.73
C VAL A 58 -0.98 9.30 -10.80
N GLY A 59 0.08 10.06 -11.08
CA GLY A 59 -0.03 11.50 -11.32
C GLY A 59 -0.79 11.87 -12.60
N GLN A 60 -1.06 10.89 -13.47
CA GLN A 60 -1.85 11.05 -14.70
C GLN A 60 -3.34 10.80 -14.49
N LEU A 61 -3.75 10.36 -13.32
CA LEU A 61 -5.16 10.18 -13.00
C LEU A 61 -5.89 11.53 -13.02
N GLN A 62 -7.19 11.50 -13.32
CA GLN A 62 -8.04 12.70 -13.30
C GLN A 62 -7.95 13.41 -11.94
N LEU A 63 -8.03 12.66 -10.85
CA LEU A 63 -7.68 13.11 -9.52
C LEU A 63 -6.26 12.67 -9.23
N ARG A 64 -5.31 13.57 -9.38
CA ARG A 64 -3.89 13.23 -9.30
C ARG A 64 -3.49 12.73 -7.94
N VAL A 65 -2.67 11.69 -7.92
CA VAL A 65 -2.04 11.16 -6.71
C VAL A 65 -0.58 11.58 -6.70
N GLN A 66 -0.18 12.23 -5.63
CA GLN A 66 1.18 12.73 -5.42
C GLN A 66 1.80 12.04 -4.20
N ALA A 67 3.10 12.25 -3.98
CA ALA A 67 3.81 11.57 -2.91
C ALA A 67 3.29 11.91 -1.49
N ASP A 68 2.62 13.05 -1.33
CA ASP A 68 2.04 13.47 -0.05
C ASP A 68 0.53 13.18 0.05
N SER A 69 -0.05 12.53 -0.95
CA SER A 69 -1.46 12.15 -0.93
C SER A 69 -1.74 11.10 0.14
N THR A 70 -2.97 11.06 0.63
CA THR A 70 -3.36 10.04 1.62
C THR A 70 -3.72 8.72 0.92
N PRO A 71 -3.65 7.57 1.64
CA PRO A 71 -4.13 6.30 1.11
C PRO A 71 -5.61 6.34 0.72
N ALA A 72 -6.44 7.06 1.45
CA ALA A 72 -7.86 7.24 1.12
C ALA A 72 -8.02 7.96 -0.23
N TRP A 73 -7.22 8.99 -0.49
CA TRP A 73 -7.23 9.70 -1.76
C TRP A 73 -6.81 8.80 -2.91
N LEU A 74 -5.79 7.97 -2.69
CA LEU A 74 -5.36 6.99 -3.69
C LEU A 74 -6.50 6.06 -4.08
N GLY A 75 -7.17 5.45 -3.10
CA GLY A 75 -8.28 4.53 -3.34
C GLY A 75 -9.43 5.20 -4.08
N PHE A 76 -9.81 6.39 -3.66
CA PHE A 76 -10.87 7.16 -4.31
C PHE A 76 -10.51 7.49 -5.76
N SER A 77 -9.29 7.98 -5.99
CA SER A 77 -8.83 8.36 -7.32
C SER A 77 -8.81 7.17 -8.28
N ILE A 78 -8.36 6.01 -7.83
CA ILE A 78 -8.35 4.78 -8.64
C ILE A 78 -9.77 4.35 -8.96
N ASN A 79 -10.66 4.36 -7.99
CA ASN A 79 -12.03 3.86 -8.17
C ASN A 79 -12.84 4.68 -9.18
N ILE A 80 -12.60 5.98 -9.28
CA ILE A 80 -13.34 6.84 -10.23
C ILE A 80 -12.63 6.97 -11.56
N SER A 81 -11.39 6.48 -11.70
CA SER A 81 -10.55 6.77 -12.87
C SER A 81 -10.98 6.04 -14.14
N GLY A 82 -11.58 4.86 -14.01
CA GLY A 82 -11.85 3.97 -15.14
C GLY A 82 -10.61 3.22 -15.64
N HIS A 83 -9.46 3.35 -14.97
CA HIS A 83 -8.20 2.73 -15.38
C HIS A 83 -7.86 1.45 -14.63
N LEU A 84 -8.71 0.98 -13.74
CA LEU A 84 -8.46 -0.27 -13.01
C LEU A 84 -8.61 -1.47 -13.94
N LEU A 85 -7.51 -2.18 -14.17
CA LEU A 85 -7.48 -3.37 -15.03
C LEU A 85 -7.74 -4.66 -14.24
N GLY A 86 -7.31 -4.72 -13.01
CA GLY A 86 -7.48 -5.89 -12.17
C GLY A 86 -7.09 -5.64 -10.74
N ARG A 87 -7.54 -6.53 -9.86
CA ARG A 87 -7.31 -6.44 -8.42
C ARG A 87 -7.09 -7.82 -7.84
N ALA A 88 -6.14 -7.94 -6.95
CA ALA A 88 -5.92 -9.14 -6.15
C ALA A 88 -5.88 -8.76 -4.68
N VAL A 89 -6.47 -9.60 -3.83
CA VAL A 89 -6.55 -9.34 -2.39
C VAL A 89 -6.06 -10.57 -1.66
N ILE A 90 -5.21 -10.36 -0.65
CA ILE A 90 -4.87 -11.39 0.34
C ILE A 90 -5.19 -10.86 1.72
N THR A 91 -5.51 -11.75 2.64
CA THR A 91 -5.89 -11.39 4.00
C THR A 91 -5.11 -12.23 5.03
N PRO A 92 -3.80 -12.06 5.12
CA PRO A 92 -3.02 -12.73 6.15
C PRO A 92 -3.47 -12.31 7.54
N TRP A 93 -3.11 -13.10 8.54
CA TRP A 93 -3.43 -12.78 9.92
C TRP A 93 -2.19 -12.92 10.80
N ALA A 94 -2.23 -12.25 11.94
CA ALA A 94 -1.21 -12.36 12.97
C ALA A 94 -1.87 -12.32 14.35
N GLU A 95 -1.22 -12.94 15.29
CA GLU A 95 -1.67 -13.01 16.68
C GLU A 95 -0.45 -12.99 17.59
N VAL A 96 -0.54 -12.20 18.66
CA VAL A 96 0.48 -12.21 19.72
C VAL A 96 -0.15 -12.91 20.93
N PRO A 97 0.42 -14.04 21.38
CA PRO A 97 -0.13 -14.78 22.52
C PRO A 97 -0.15 -13.92 23.79
N ALA A 98 -1.11 -14.17 24.66
CA ALA A 98 -1.13 -13.57 26.00
C ALA A 98 0.12 -14.01 26.77
N ALA A 99 0.75 -13.09 27.48
CA ALA A 99 1.96 -13.36 28.25
C ALA A 99 1.69 -14.24 29.47
#